data_68f34e83b9df66d3287aee6a8caa7e5c
#
_entry.id   68f34e83b9df66d3287aee6a8caa7e5c
#
_cell.length_a   1.000
_cell.length_b   1.000
_cell.length_c   1.000
_cell.angle_alpha   90.00
_cell.angle_beta   90.00
_cell.angle_gamma   90.00
#
_symmetry.space_group_name_H-M   'P 1'
#
loop_
_entity.id
_entity.type
_entity.pdbx_description
1 polymer ?
#
loop_
_entity_poly.entity_id
_entity_poly.type
_entity_poly.pdbx_seq_one_letter_code
_entity_poly.pdbx_strand_id
1 'polypeptide(L)'
;MTERLYYTDAYLGTFAARVVAVEPRGPWGDRPGVTLDRTAFYPTSGGQPHDTGTLAGFPVVDVFDHDDAVVHVLDQAAAASSLVAGAEVSGAVEWERRFDHMQQHTAQHVLSAVFARVLGAETVSVHLGGSSTLDLALPALSPEDARRVEDEANRIVFENRPVSVRFLSQEEAARLGLRRPAHRSGTIRVVEVEECDRSACGGTHVRHTGEIGPVLVRRWERTKGQTRVEFLAGWRALTDYRWKHAIVSEWSARLTVGDRELGAALERLAREAREQERALVAARARLLAYEAVERLEAAPASPGRKIVRLAVSGRDPDEVRQLLREMTGREACVVLAGDEATGRLYFARSPGDGPGMAAVIAQVCGSVGGRGGGTGEFAQGAVPGEVVAQALARAEEVLRGA
;
A
#
# COMPACT_ATOMS: atom_id res chain seq x y z
N MET A 1 -29.92 31.09 -3.74
CA MET A 1 -29.65 29.92 -4.62
C MET A 1 -28.59 30.33 -5.64
N THR A 2 -27.54 29.54 -5.83
CA THR A 2 -26.48 29.77 -6.83
C THR A 2 -26.81 29.05 -8.13
N GLU A 3 -26.77 29.73 -9.27
CA GLU A 3 -26.90 29.09 -10.60
C GLU A 3 -25.66 28.23 -10.87
N ARG A 4 -25.86 26.94 -11.20
CA ARG A 4 -24.79 25.94 -11.41
C ARG A 4 -24.48 25.80 -12.89
N LEU A 5 -23.57 26.64 -13.42
CA LEU A 5 -23.21 26.67 -14.84
C LEU A 5 -22.66 25.33 -15.34
N TYR A 6 -21.94 24.60 -14.49
CA TYR A 6 -21.40 23.27 -14.80
C TYR A 6 -22.49 22.19 -15.04
N TYR A 7 -23.76 22.46 -14.73
CA TYR A 7 -24.86 21.55 -15.03
C TYR A 7 -25.20 21.53 -16.53
N THR A 8 -25.04 22.71 -17.18
CA THR A 8 -25.33 22.88 -18.62
C THR A 8 -24.07 22.77 -19.46
N ASP A 9 -22.94 23.31 -19.00
CA ASP A 9 -21.66 23.20 -19.68
C ASP A 9 -20.52 22.86 -18.70
N ALA A 10 -20.14 21.57 -18.64
CA ALA A 10 -19.02 21.10 -17.82
C ALA A 10 -17.64 21.56 -18.34
N TYR A 11 -17.56 22.09 -19.57
CA TYR A 11 -16.33 22.61 -20.20
C TYR A 11 -16.11 24.09 -19.97
N LEU A 12 -17.03 24.78 -19.30
CA LEU A 12 -16.87 26.18 -18.96
C LEU A 12 -15.74 26.35 -17.93
N GLY A 13 -14.55 26.74 -18.38
CA GLY A 13 -13.36 26.93 -17.52
C GLY A 13 -13.26 28.32 -16.92
N THR A 14 -13.87 29.34 -17.53
CA THR A 14 -13.86 30.73 -17.04
C THR A 14 -15.26 31.33 -17.08
N PHE A 15 -15.61 32.14 -16.08
CA PHE A 15 -16.93 32.76 -15.98
C PHE A 15 -16.87 34.08 -15.22
N ALA A 16 -17.88 34.91 -15.44
CA ALA A 16 -18.13 36.10 -14.63
C ALA A 16 -19.33 35.86 -13.71
N ALA A 17 -19.25 36.36 -12.50
CA ALA A 17 -20.30 36.24 -11.50
C ALA A 17 -20.32 37.46 -10.58
N ARG A 18 -21.42 37.60 -9.82
CA ARG A 18 -21.57 38.63 -8.80
C ARG A 18 -21.46 38.01 -7.41
N VAL A 19 -20.70 38.63 -6.54
CA VAL A 19 -20.59 38.24 -5.14
C VAL A 19 -21.93 38.50 -4.44
N VAL A 20 -22.48 37.44 -3.82
CA VAL A 20 -23.70 37.52 -3.01
C VAL A 20 -23.36 37.74 -1.54
N ALA A 21 -22.40 36.99 -1.03
CA ALA A 21 -21.95 37.08 0.37
C ALA A 21 -20.47 36.72 0.49
N VAL A 22 -19.83 37.32 1.50
CA VAL A 22 -18.46 36.97 1.92
C VAL A 22 -18.49 36.71 3.42
N GLU A 23 -18.12 35.55 3.83
CA GLU A 23 -18.05 35.14 5.23
C GLU A 23 -16.60 34.84 5.60
N PRO A 24 -16.03 35.55 6.61
CA PRO A 24 -14.62 35.39 6.98
C PRO A 24 -14.27 33.97 7.47
N ARG A 25 -15.27 33.22 7.96
CA ARG A 25 -15.20 31.83 8.43
C ARG A 25 -16.59 31.19 8.39
N GLY A 26 -16.62 29.87 8.40
CA GLY A 26 -17.88 29.12 8.39
C GLY A 26 -17.71 27.65 8.75
N PRO A 27 -18.66 26.76 8.39
CA PRO A 27 -18.54 25.32 8.59
C PRO A 27 -17.29 24.69 7.92
N TRP A 28 -16.67 25.41 6.98
CA TRP A 28 -15.43 25.06 6.29
C TRP A 28 -14.14 25.51 7.02
N GLY A 29 -14.24 26.07 8.25
CA GLY A 29 -13.12 26.50 9.07
C GLY A 29 -12.87 28.01 9.08
N ASP A 30 -11.63 28.42 9.37
CA ASP A 30 -11.22 29.83 9.55
C ASP A 30 -10.80 30.51 8.24
N ARG A 31 -11.14 29.97 7.09
CA ARG A 31 -10.88 30.54 5.77
C ARG A 31 -12.11 31.31 5.28
N PRO A 32 -11.93 32.36 4.45
CA PRO A 32 -13.07 33.07 3.88
C PRO A 32 -13.82 32.20 2.86
N GLY A 33 -15.15 32.20 3.00
CA GLY A 33 -16.08 31.59 2.06
C GLY A 33 -16.79 32.65 1.25
N VAL A 34 -16.88 32.49 -0.07
CA VAL A 34 -17.54 33.42 -1.00
C VAL A 34 -18.70 32.72 -1.68
N THR A 35 -19.90 33.28 -1.54
CA THR A 35 -21.10 32.84 -2.26
C THR A 35 -21.30 33.74 -3.47
N LEU A 36 -21.58 33.14 -4.64
CA LEU A 36 -21.80 33.79 -5.91
C LEU A 36 -23.26 33.59 -6.39
N ASP A 37 -23.74 34.51 -7.25
CA ASP A 37 -25.02 34.34 -7.97
C ASP A 37 -25.00 33.15 -8.93
N ARG A 38 -23.83 32.88 -9.56
CA ARG A 38 -23.59 31.76 -10.46
C ARG A 38 -22.16 31.24 -10.34
N THR A 39 -21.93 29.97 -10.68
CA THR A 39 -20.58 29.39 -10.62
C THR A 39 -20.38 28.23 -11.61
N ALA A 40 -19.17 28.16 -12.17
CA ALA A 40 -18.68 26.99 -12.89
C ALA A 40 -17.92 26.01 -12.00
N PHE A 41 -17.57 26.36 -10.75
CA PHE A 41 -16.91 25.44 -9.81
C PHE A 41 -17.87 24.36 -9.33
N TYR A 42 -17.46 23.10 -9.45
CA TYR A 42 -18.17 21.95 -8.93
C TYR A 42 -17.89 21.75 -7.45
N PRO A 43 -18.89 21.64 -6.58
CA PRO A 43 -18.70 21.30 -5.17
C PRO A 43 -18.52 19.80 -4.98
N THR A 44 -17.88 19.35 -3.89
CA THR A 44 -17.82 17.94 -3.53
C THR A 44 -19.22 17.34 -3.43
N SER A 45 -19.56 16.42 -4.31
CA SER A 45 -20.88 15.77 -4.32
C SER A 45 -20.84 14.46 -5.10
N GLY A 46 -21.72 13.50 -4.74
CA GLY A 46 -21.92 12.26 -5.50
C GLY A 46 -20.67 11.40 -5.71
N GLY A 47 -19.69 11.51 -4.81
CA GLY A 47 -18.41 10.80 -4.91
C GLY A 47 -17.35 11.54 -5.73
N GLN A 48 -17.69 12.60 -6.45
CA GLN A 48 -16.74 13.46 -7.17
C GLN A 48 -16.25 14.58 -6.24
N PRO A 49 -14.92 14.78 -6.09
CA PRO A 49 -14.34 15.90 -5.35
C PRO A 49 -14.63 17.26 -6.01
N HIS A 50 -14.48 18.32 -5.24
CA HIS A 50 -14.60 19.70 -5.70
C HIS A 50 -13.51 20.08 -6.70
N ASP A 51 -13.81 21.13 -7.46
CA ASP A 51 -12.81 21.81 -8.27
C ASP A 51 -11.94 22.75 -7.45
N THR A 52 -10.78 23.05 -7.98
CA THR A 52 -9.89 24.12 -7.57
C THR A 52 -9.71 25.12 -8.70
N GLY A 53 -9.06 26.26 -8.42
CA GLY A 53 -8.81 27.31 -9.39
C GLY A 53 -8.62 28.67 -8.75
N THR A 54 -9.11 29.74 -9.40
CA THR A 54 -9.01 31.11 -8.86
C THR A 54 -10.34 31.84 -8.96
N LEU A 55 -10.63 32.69 -7.96
CA LEU A 55 -11.76 33.62 -7.94
C LEU A 55 -11.23 35.00 -7.63
N ALA A 56 -11.42 35.94 -8.56
CA ALA A 56 -10.86 37.32 -8.46
C ALA A 56 -9.34 37.32 -8.18
N GLY A 57 -8.59 36.35 -8.69
CA GLY A 57 -7.16 36.18 -8.46
C GLY A 57 -6.78 35.44 -7.18
N PHE A 58 -7.72 35.14 -6.27
CA PHE A 58 -7.47 34.36 -5.06
C PHE A 58 -7.65 32.86 -5.33
N PRO A 59 -6.75 32.00 -4.81
CA PRO A 59 -6.89 30.55 -4.94
C PRO A 59 -8.17 30.03 -4.24
N VAL A 60 -8.96 29.23 -4.98
CA VAL A 60 -10.08 28.46 -4.46
C VAL A 60 -9.57 27.08 -4.08
N VAL A 61 -9.62 26.74 -2.79
CA VAL A 61 -9.07 25.51 -2.22
C VAL A 61 -10.12 24.47 -1.86
N ASP A 62 -11.38 24.91 -1.74
CA ASP A 62 -12.51 24.01 -1.50
C ASP A 62 -13.81 24.64 -2.03
N VAL A 63 -14.81 23.79 -2.35
CA VAL A 63 -16.12 24.22 -2.82
C VAL A 63 -17.19 23.36 -2.18
N PHE A 64 -18.13 24.00 -1.47
CA PHE A 64 -19.18 23.33 -0.70
C PHE A 64 -20.58 23.67 -1.20
N ASP A 65 -21.45 22.68 -1.14
CA ASP A 65 -22.89 22.88 -1.16
C ASP A 65 -23.38 23.23 0.26
N HIS A 66 -23.97 24.41 0.43
CA HIS A 66 -24.52 24.87 1.69
C HIS A 66 -25.82 25.66 1.47
N ASP A 67 -26.91 25.19 2.03
CA ASP A 67 -28.23 25.85 1.98
C ASP A 67 -28.65 26.30 0.56
N ASP A 68 -28.59 25.41 -0.44
CA ASP A 68 -28.87 25.68 -1.86
C ASP A 68 -27.92 26.69 -2.52
N ALA A 69 -26.88 27.12 -1.84
CA ALA A 69 -25.80 27.95 -2.37
C ALA A 69 -24.52 27.13 -2.54
N VAL A 70 -23.62 27.60 -3.41
CA VAL A 70 -22.27 27.07 -3.56
C VAL A 70 -21.30 28.07 -2.94
N VAL A 71 -20.56 27.62 -1.93
CA VAL A 71 -19.56 28.42 -1.22
C VAL A 71 -18.16 28.06 -1.72
N HIS A 72 -17.40 29.08 -2.10
CA HIS A 72 -16.01 28.94 -2.56
C HIS A 72 -15.08 29.34 -1.43
N VAL A 73 -14.28 28.41 -0.93
CA VAL A 73 -13.31 28.65 0.15
C VAL A 73 -12.00 29.14 -0.42
N LEU A 74 -11.57 30.34 0.00
CA LEU A 74 -10.37 30.96 -0.50
C LEU A 74 -9.20 30.76 0.48
N ASP A 75 -7.99 30.56 -0.06
CA ASP A 75 -6.80 30.29 0.77
C ASP A 75 -6.30 31.52 1.55
N GLN A 76 -6.62 32.75 1.09
CA GLN A 76 -6.06 33.95 1.65
C GLN A 76 -7.11 34.76 2.44
N ALA A 77 -6.82 35.07 3.69
CA ALA A 77 -7.68 35.91 4.56
C ALA A 77 -7.90 37.32 3.98
N ALA A 78 -6.95 37.83 3.20
CA ALA A 78 -7.09 39.13 2.49
C ALA A 78 -8.28 39.16 1.52
N ALA A 79 -8.74 38.01 1.01
CA ALA A 79 -9.91 37.94 0.15
C ALA A 79 -11.19 38.46 0.86
N ALA A 80 -11.33 38.20 2.17
CA ALA A 80 -12.48 38.65 2.95
C ALA A 80 -12.63 40.17 3.02
N SER A 81 -11.51 40.92 2.94
CA SER A 81 -11.50 42.39 2.96
C SER A 81 -11.59 43.02 1.56
N SER A 82 -11.19 42.25 0.53
CA SER A 82 -11.11 42.73 -0.86
C SER A 82 -12.39 42.47 -1.67
N LEU A 83 -13.14 41.44 -1.30
CA LEU A 83 -14.37 41.08 -1.97
C LEU A 83 -15.58 41.60 -1.18
N VAL A 84 -16.46 42.31 -1.85
CA VAL A 84 -17.68 42.87 -1.24
C VAL A 84 -18.91 42.42 -1.97
N ALA A 85 -20.03 42.24 -1.27
CA ALA A 85 -21.30 41.89 -1.87
C ALA A 85 -21.69 42.88 -2.97
N GLY A 86 -22.16 42.37 -4.11
CA GLY A 86 -22.51 43.15 -5.29
C GLY A 86 -21.36 43.35 -6.29
N ALA A 87 -20.11 43.06 -5.92
CA ALA A 87 -18.97 43.18 -6.83
C ALA A 87 -19.03 42.11 -7.96
N GLU A 88 -18.64 42.50 -9.17
CA GLU A 88 -18.42 41.57 -10.26
C GLU A 88 -17.01 40.97 -10.16
N VAL A 89 -16.94 39.67 -10.31
CA VAL A 89 -15.70 38.88 -10.19
C VAL A 89 -15.60 37.89 -11.35
N SER A 90 -14.35 37.55 -11.70
CA SER A 90 -14.07 36.46 -12.62
C SER A 90 -13.59 35.23 -11.86
N GLY A 91 -14.12 34.03 -12.26
CA GLY A 91 -13.66 32.75 -11.78
C GLY A 91 -12.96 31.97 -12.92
N ALA A 92 -11.91 31.21 -12.57
CA ALA A 92 -11.22 30.33 -13.48
C ALA A 92 -10.99 28.96 -12.80
N VAL A 93 -11.58 27.92 -13.37
CA VAL A 93 -11.47 26.53 -12.88
C VAL A 93 -10.14 25.95 -13.33
N GLU A 94 -9.46 25.23 -12.46
CA GLU A 94 -8.27 24.43 -12.82
C GLU A 94 -8.67 23.29 -13.76
N TRP A 95 -8.36 23.46 -15.05
CA TRP A 95 -8.88 22.60 -16.09
C TRP A 95 -8.39 21.16 -16.02
N GLU A 96 -7.10 20.94 -15.70
CA GLU A 96 -6.52 19.61 -15.61
C GLU A 96 -7.23 18.76 -14.54
N ARG A 97 -7.48 19.35 -13.37
CA ARG A 97 -8.23 18.72 -12.28
C ARG A 97 -9.68 18.44 -12.66
N ARG A 98 -10.37 19.42 -13.26
CA ARG A 98 -11.74 19.27 -13.74
C ARG A 98 -11.84 18.15 -14.76
N PHE A 99 -10.98 18.14 -15.76
CA PHE A 99 -11.03 17.15 -16.84
C PHE A 99 -10.69 15.74 -16.32
N ASP A 100 -9.70 15.62 -15.42
CA ASP A 100 -9.43 14.35 -14.73
C ASP A 100 -10.67 13.81 -14.00
N HIS A 101 -11.37 14.66 -13.24
CA HIS A 101 -12.62 14.25 -12.57
C HIS A 101 -13.71 13.85 -13.56
N MET A 102 -13.84 14.55 -14.69
CA MET A 102 -14.78 14.19 -15.75
C MET A 102 -14.46 12.84 -16.37
N GLN A 103 -13.17 12.55 -16.62
CA GLN A 103 -12.70 11.24 -17.10
C GLN A 103 -13.06 10.13 -16.11
N GLN A 104 -12.72 10.29 -14.82
CA GLN A 104 -13.04 9.29 -13.81
C GLN A 104 -14.55 9.09 -13.65
N HIS A 105 -15.33 10.17 -13.64
CA HIS A 105 -16.78 10.09 -13.43
C HIS A 105 -17.49 9.42 -14.62
N THR A 106 -17.11 9.77 -15.84
CA THR A 106 -17.71 9.13 -17.00
C THR A 106 -17.28 7.67 -17.15
N ALA A 107 -15.99 7.35 -16.85
CA ALA A 107 -15.51 5.97 -16.77
C ALA A 107 -16.28 5.15 -15.72
N GLN A 108 -16.61 5.75 -14.58
CA GLN A 108 -17.44 5.11 -13.56
C GLN A 108 -18.82 4.75 -14.08
N HIS A 109 -19.48 5.65 -14.83
CA HIS A 109 -20.79 5.37 -15.45
C HIS A 109 -20.70 4.20 -16.41
N VAL A 110 -19.70 4.19 -17.29
CA VAL A 110 -19.46 3.10 -18.25
C VAL A 110 -19.19 1.78 -17.51
N LEU A 111 -18.25 1.77 -16.55
CA LEU A 111 -17.93 0.56 -15.77
C LEU A 111 -19.14 0.02 -15.01
N SER A 112 -19.91 0.89 -14.34
CA SER A 112 -21.11 0.47 -13.60
C SER A 112 -22.15 -0.17 -14.52
N ALA A 113 -22.36 0.39 -15.71
CA ALA A 113 -23.29 -0.17 -16.69
C ALA A 113 -22.78 -1.51 -17.23
N VAL A 114 -21.47 -1.63 -17.50
CA VAL A 114 -20.86 -2.87 -17.99
C VAL A 114 -20.88 -3.96 -16.91
N PHE A 115 -20.55 -3.67 -15.65
CA PHE A 115 -20.66 -4.62 -14.54
C PHE A 115 -22.09 -5.14 -14.38
N ALA A 116 -23.09 -4.24 -14.42
CA ALA A 116 -24.49 -4.64 -14.34
C ALA A 116 -24.91 -5.53 -15.54
N ARG A 117 -24.51 -5.17 -16.76
CA ARG A 117 -24.88 -5.90 -17.99
C ARG A 117 -24.19 -7.26 -18.10
N VAL A 118 -22.88 -7.34 -17.79
CA VAL A 118 -22.05 -8.54 -18.03
C VAL A 118 -22.13 -9.53 -16.87
N LEU A 119 -22.25 -9.02 -15.63
CA LEU A 119 -22.18 -9.85 -14.42
C LEU A 119 -23.43 -9.73 -13.52
N GLY A 120 -24.42 -8.90 -13.90
CA GLY A 120 -25.56 -8.62 -13.01
C GLY A 120 -25.15 -7.89 -11.72
N ALA A 121 -23.98 -7.26 -11.68
CA ALA A 121 -23.41 -6.65 -10.49
C ALA A 121 -23.74 -5.16 -10.40
N GLU A 122 -24.71 -4.82 -9.53
CA GLU A 122 -25.11 -3.44 -9.29
C GLU A 122 -24.06 -2.67 -8.47
N THR A 123 -23.88 -1.38 -8.79
CA THR A 123 -23.02 -0.48 -8.05
C THR A 123 -23.71 0.01 -6.78
N VAL A 124 -23.10 -0.25 -5.63
CA VAL A 124 -23.59 0.15 -4.30
C VAL A 124 -23.07 1.54 -3.91
N SER A 125 -21.77 1.78 -4.07
CA SER A 125 -21.15 3.08 -3.77
C SER A 125 -20.03 3.41 -4.75
N VAL A 126 -19.67 4.70 -4.78
CA VAL A 126 -18.67 5.27 -5.69
C VAL A 126 -17.81 6.29 -4.95
N HIS A 127 -16.51 6.25 -5.15
CA HIS A 127 -15.56 7.26 -4.69
C HIS A 127 -14.59 7.59 -5.83
N LEU A 128 -14.49 8.89 -6.19
CA LEU A 128 -13.68 9.37 -7.30
C LEU A 128 -12.51 10.25 -6.85
N GLY A 129 -11.99 10.02 -5.64
CA GLY A 129 -10.85 10.75 -5.08
C GLY A 129 -9.52 10.45 -5.78
N GLY A 130 -8.41 10.48 -5.04
CA GLY A 130 -7.08 10.14 -5.57
C GLY A 130 -7.01 8.70 -6.13
N SER A 131 -7.75 7.78 -5.54
CA SER A 131 -8.04 6.45 -6.07
C SER A 131 -9.53 6.36 -6.37
N SER A 132 -9.90 5.96 -7.58
CA SER A 132 -11.31 5.79 -7.97
C SER A 132 -11.77 4.38 -7.68
N THR A 133 -12.87 4.23 -6.93
CA THR A 133 -13.41 2.92 -6.54
C THR A 133 -14.90 2.77 -6.78
N LEU A 134 -15.31 1.54 -7.09
CA LEU A 134 -16.69 1.07 -7.16
C LEU A 134 -16.88 -0.06 -6.14
N ASP A 135 -17.91 0.05 -5.30
CA ASP A 135 -18.37 -1.09 -4.52
C ASP A 135 -19.53 -1.77 -5.27
N LEU A 136 -19.38 -3.03 -5.57
CA LEU A 136 -20.33 -3.82 -6.36
C LEU A 136 -21.07 -4.83 -5.47
N ALA A 137 -22.36 -5.00 -5.71
CA ALA A 137 -23.15 -6.08 -5.11
C ALA A 137 -22.76 -7.44 -5.73
N LEU A 138 -21.47 -7.81 -5.59
CA LEU A 138 -20.88 -9.03 -6.13
C LEU A 138 -20.00 -9.68 -5.07
N PRO A 139 -20.21 -10.94 -4.69
CA PRO A 139 -19.46 -11.60 -3.62
C PRO A 139 -18.00 -11.88 -3.97
N ALA A 140 -17.68 -12.03 -5.26
CA ALA A 140 -16.32 -12.25 -5.76
C ALA A 140 -16.22 -11.86 -7.23
N LEU A 141 -15.05 -11.39 -7.65
CA LEU A 141 -14.72 -11.05 -9.04
C LEU A 141 -13.53 -11.91 -9.47
N SER A 142 -13.68 -12.66 -10.55
CA SER A 142 -12.57 -13.43 -11.12
C SER A 142 -11.67 -12.55 -12.00
N PRO A 143 -10.39 -12.90 -12.20
CA PRO A 143 -9.52 -12.20 -13.14
C PRO A 143 -10.04 -12.20 -14.59
N GLU A 144 -10.73 -13.26 -14.98
CA GLU A 144 -11.34 -13.38 -16.30
C GLU A 144 -12.51 -12.40 -16.47
N ASP A 145 -13.42 -12.34 -15.48
CA ASP A 145 -14.54 -11.41 -15.50
C ASP A 145 -14.10 -9.97 -15.41
N ALA A 146 -13.08 -9.66 -14.60
CA ALA A 146 -12.48 -8.33 -14.52
C ALA A 146 -11.95 -7.88 -15.90
N ARG A 147 -11.27 -8.78 -16.62
CA ARG A 147 -10.76 -8.52 -17.97
C ARG A 147 -11.90 -8.33 -18.96
N ARG A 148 -12.94 -9.17 -18.95
CA ARG A 148 -14.10 -9.03 -19.82
C ARG A 148 -14.80 -7.68 -19.63
N VAL A 149 -14.95 -7.22 -18.41
CA VAL A 149 -15.53 -5.91 -18.09
C VAL A 149 -14.62 -4.78 -18.57
N GLU A 150 -13.32 -4.88 -18.34
CA GLU A 150 -12.33 -3.89 -18.79
C GLU A 150 -12.32 -3.78 -20.32
N ASP A 151 -12.28 -4.90 -21.02
CA ASP A 151 -12.31 -4.95 -22.50
C ASP A 151 -13.59 -4.31 -23.06
N GLU A 152 -14.75 -4.65 -22.49
CA GLU A 152 -16.03 -4.10 -22.91
C GLU A 152 -16.13 -2.60 -22.60
N ALA A 153 -15.64 -2.13 -21.46
CA ALA A 153 -15.60 -0.70 -21.13
C ALA A 153 -14.71 0.07 -22.12
N ASN A 154 -13.52 -0.46 -22.43
CA ASN A 154 -12.63 0.16 -23.41
C ASN A 154 -13.18 0.13 -24.83
N ARG A 155 -13.95 -0.90 -25.20
CA ARG A 155 -14.65 -0.92 -26.50
C ARG A 155 -15.61 0.27 -26.61
N ILE A 156 -16.41 0.54 -25.58
CA ILE A 156 -17.32 1.70 -25.54
C ILE A 156 -16.52 3.01 -25.62
N VAL A 157 -15.37 3.10 -24.94
CA VAL A 157 -14.49 4.27 -25.03
C VAL A 157 -14.01 4.49 -26.48
N PHE A 158 -13.54 3.45 -27.15
CA PHE A 158 -13.02 3.54 -28.51
C PHE A 158 -14.08 3.79 -29.57
N GLU A 159 -15.35 3.44 -29.31
CA GLU A 159 -16.49 3.77 -30.17
C GLU A 159 -16.83 5.27 -30.13
N ASN A 160 -16.26 6.03 -29.21
CA ASN A 160 -16.41 7.49 -29.08
C ASN A 160 -17.88 7.95 -29.04
N ARG A 161 -18.70 7.27 -28.24
CA ARG A 161 -20.14 7.51 -28.13
C ARG A 161 -20.43 8.88 -27.48
N PRO A 162 -21.49 9.58 -27.90
CA PRO A 162 -21.91 10.84 -27.28
C PRO A 162 -22.31 10.65 -25.81
N VAL A 163 -21.97 11.66 -25.00
CA VAL A 163 -22.41 11.79 -23.61
C VAL A 163 -23.27 13.06 -23.52
N SER A 164 -24.54 12.91 -23.24
CA SER A 164 -25.50 14.01 -23.23
C SER A 164 -26.09 14.24 -21.84
N VAL A 165 -26.51 15.47 -21.60
CA VAL A 165 -27.20 15.89 -20.38
C VAL A 165 -28.62 16.34 -20.74
N ARG A 166 -29.60 15.82 -19.99
CA ARG A 166 -31.03 16.18 -20.17
C ARG A 166 -31.61 16.57 -18.82
N PHE A 167 -32.51 17.55 -18.84
CA PHE A 167 -33.30 17.95 -17.68
C PHE A 167 -34.75 17.50 -17.92
N LEU A 168 -35.22 16.63 -17.04
CA LEU A 168 -36.49 15.90 -17.21
C LEU A 168 -37.36 16.06 -15.97
N SER A 169 -38.66 16.00 -16.14
CA SER A 169 -39.61 15.80 -15.04
C SER A 169 -39.42 14.41 -14.41
N GLN A 170 -39.97 14.20 -13.20
CA GLN A 170 -39.96 12.88 -12.55
C GLN A 170 -40.66 11.81 -13.40
N GLU A 171 -41.77 12.18 -14.08
CA GLU A 171 -42.53 11.26 -14.93
C GLU A 171 -41.71 10.84 -16.15
N GLU A 172 -41.05 11.79 -16.82
CA GLU A 172 -40.21 11.52 -17.98
C GLU A 172 -39.01 10.65 -17.59
N ALA A 173 -38.35 10.96 -16.45
CA ALA A 173 -37.23 10.19 -15.93
C ALA A 173 -37.63 8.75 -15.57
N ALA A 174 -38.81 8.56 -14.98
CA ALA A 174 -39.34 7.23 -14.65
C ALA A 174 -39.58 6.36 -15.89
N ARG A 175 -40.02 6.98 -17.02
CA ARG A 175 -40.26 6.28 -18.31
C ARG A 175 -38.95 5.87 -19.02
N LEU A 176 -37.84 6.51 -18.72
CA LEU A 176 -36.53 6.23 -19.35
C LEU A 176 -35.84 4.99 -18.88
N GLY A 177 -36.26 4.37 -17.76
CA GLY A 177 -35.60 3.19 -17.20
C GLY A 177 -34.18 3.50 -16.77
N LEU A 178 -34.02 4.51 -15.93
CA LEU A 178 -32.70 4.90 -15.38
C LEU A 178 -32.05 3.74 -14.60
N ARG A 179 -30.81 3.43 -14.88
CA ARG A 179 -30.05 2.44 -14.08
C ARG A 179 -30.00 2.86 -12.61
N ARG A 180 -29.78 4.14 -12.33
CA ARG A 180 -29.85 4.70 -10.97
C ARG A 180 -31.01 5.69 -10.89
N PRO A 181 -32.07 5.40 -10.12
CA PRO A 181 -33.22 6.29 -9.98
C PRO A 181 -32.84 7.57 -9.23
N ALA A 182 -33.56 8.65 -9.46
CA ALA A 182 -33.39 9.90 -8.74
C ALA A 182 -34.05 9.84 -7.37
N HIS A 183 -33.37 10.30 -6.34
CA HIS A 183 -33.91 10.42 -4.98
C HIS A 183 -34.42 11.84 -4.65
N ARG A 184 -34.37 12.79 -5.61
CA ARG A 184 -34.79 14.19 -5.42
C ARG A 184 -36.11 14.47 -6.14
N SER A 185 -36.92 15.35 -5.55
CA SER A 185 -38.14 15.90 -6.18
C SER A 185 -37.77 17.07 -7.12
N GLY A 186 -38.57 17.31 -8.14
CA GLY A 186 -38.41 18.41 -9.09
C GLY A 186 -37.76 17.97 -10.42
N THR A 187 -37.01 18.87 -11.03
CA THR A 187 -36.29 18.61 -12.28
C THR A 187 -35.09 17.71 -12.05
N ILE A 188 -35.06 16.59 -12.76
CA ILE A 188 -34.00 15.57 -12.64
C ILE A 188 -33.00 15.78 -13.79
N ARG A 189 -31.73 16.01 -13.43
CA ARG A 189 -30.62 16.01 -14.38
C ARG A 189 -30.20 14.57 -14.65
N VAL A 190 -30.36 14.13 -15.90
CA VAL A 190 -30.00 12.81 -16.39
C VAL A 190 -28.78 12.93 -17.29
N VAL A 191 -27.75 12.13 -17.00
CA VAL A 191 -26.59 11.93 -17.86
C VAL A 191 -26.81 10.63 -18.63
N GLU A 192 -26.69 10.69 -19.94
CA GLU A 192 -26.83 9.54 -20.86
C GLU A 192 -25.51 9.34 -21.61
N VAL A 193 -24.93 8.15 -21.48
CA VAL A 193 -23.90 7.62 -22.37
C VAL A 193 -24.66 6.77 -23.40
N GLU A 194 -24.60 7.18 -24.65
CA GLU A 194 -25.39 6.55 -25.74
C GLU A 194 -25.22 5.03 -25.76
N GLU A 195 -26.34 4.31 -25.80
CA GLU A 195 -26.43 2.83 -25.80
C GLU A 195 -25.63 2.13 -24.66
N CYS A 196 -25.30 2.85 -23.57
CA CYS A 196 -24.55 2.30 -22.47
C CYS A 196 -25.19 2.56 -21.10
N ASP A 197 -25.36 3.80 -20.69
CA ASP A 197 -25.87 4.19 -19.37
C ASP A 197 -26.84 5.36 -19.42
N ARG A 198 -27.85 5.32 -18.55
CA ARG A 198 -28.74 6.45 -18.23
C ARG A 198 -28.90 6.53 -16.74
N SER A 199 -28.40 7.60 -16.14
CA SER A 199 -28.38 7.75 -14.68
C SER A 199 -28.71 9.17 -14.25
N ALA A 200 -29.46 9.33 -13.16
CA ALA A 200 -29.60 10.63 -12.51
C ALA A 200 -28.26 11.01 -11.89
N CYS A 201 -27.64 12.09 -12.39
CA CYS A 201 -26.32 12.51 -11.96
C CYS A 201 -26.14 14.03 -11.99
N GLY A 202 -25.58 14.59 -10.90
CA GLY A 202 -25.25 16.02 -10.78
C GLY A 202 -23.78 16.34 -11.14
N GLY A 203 -22.96 15.33 -11.45
CA GLY A 203 -21.53 15.51 -11.70
C GLY A 203 -21.16 16.06 -13.07
N THR A 204 -19.87 16.25 -13.28
CA THR A 204 -19.32 16.72 -14.55
C THR A 204 -18.83 15.55 -15.40
N HIS A 205 -19.10 15.60 -16.70
CA HIS A 205 -18.81 14.50 -17.63
C HIS A 205 -18.14 15.02 -18.91
N VAL A 206 -17.40 14.15 -19.58
CA VAL A 206 -16.86 14.41 -20.91
C VAL A 206 -18.00 14.40 -21.96
N ARG A 207 -17.76 15.00 -23.13
CA ARG A 207 -18.76 15.08 -24.22
C ARG A 207 -18.88 13.78 -25.02
N HIS A 208 -17.79 13.03 -25.08
CA HIS A 208 -17.73 11.75 -25.79
C HIS A 208 -16.91 10.73 -24.99
N THR A 209 -17.25 9.46 -25.11
CA THR A 209 -16.55 8.40 -24.38
C THR A 209 -15.06 8.29 -24.75
N GLY A 210 -14.67 8.68 -25.97
CA GLY A 210 -13.25 8.73 -26.38
C GLY A 210 -12.39 9.67 -25.53
N GLU A 211 -12.99 10.73 -24.97
CA GLU A 211 -12.29 11.67 -24.08
C GLU A 211 -12.00 11.08 -22.68
N ILE A 212 -12.62 9.96 -22.31
CA ILE A 212 -12.30 9.21 -21.10
C ILE A 212 -10.85 8.73 -21.14
N GLY A 213 -10.35 8.35 -22.34
CA GLY A 213 -9.10 7.64 -22.49
C GLY A 213 -9.18 6.19 -21.98
N PRO A 214 -8.06 5.46 -21.90
CA PRO A 214 -8.07 4.06 -21.46
C PRO A 214 -8.62 3.92 -20.05
N VAL A 215 -9.42 2.86 -19.84
CA VAL A 215 -10.00 2.46 -18.56
C VAL A 215 -9.32 1.17 -18.10
N LEU A 216 -8.77 1.16 -16.89
CA LEU A 216 -8.07 0.02 -16.32
C LEU A 216 -8.72 -0.41 -15.00
N VAL A 217 -9.02 -1.68 -14.86
CA VAL A 217 -9.37 -2.33 -13.59
C VAL A 217 -8.06 -2.68 -12.89
N ARG A 218 -7.62 -1.84 -11.94
CA ARG A 218 -6.29 -1.93 -11.35
C ARG A 218 -6.16 -3.08 -10.36
N ARG A 219 -7.14 -3.20 -9.46
CA ARG A 219 -7.23 -4.27 -8.43
C ARG A 219 -8.64 -4.34 -7.89
N TRP A 220 -8.93 -5.43 -7.20
CA TRP A 220 -10.18 -5.58 -6.45
C TRP A 220 -9.96 -6.38 -5.18
N GLU A 221 -10.83 -6.16 -4.22
CA GLU A 221 -10.81 -6.85 -2.94
C GLU A 221 -12.24 -7.13 -2.46
N ARG A 222 -12.38 -8.18 -1.67
CA ARG A 222 -13.65 -8.52 -1.05
C ARG A 222 -13.85 -7.70 0.24
N THR A 223 -15.00 -7.03 0.36
CA THR A 223 -15.34 -6.19 1.51
C THR A 223 -16.77 -6.44 1.94
N LYS A 224 -16.99 -7.01 3.14
CA LYS A 224 -18.34 -7.19 3.75
C LYS A 224 -19.40 -7.78 2.80
N GLY A 225 -19.05 -8.80 2.01
CA GLY A 225 -19.96 -9.46 1.06
C GLY A 225 -20.12 -8.74 -0.29
N GLN A 226 -19.39 -7.67 -0.50
CA GLN A 226 -19.29 -6.90 -1.74
C GLN A 226 -17.88 -7.03 -2.33
N THR A 227 -17.71 -6.59 -3.56
CA THR A 227 -16.39 -6.44 -4.19
C THR A 227 -16.12 -4.97 -4.41
N ARG A 228 -15.05 -4.45 -3.81
CA ARG A 228 -14.49 -3.14 -4.13
C ARG A 228 -13.54 -3.26 -5.29
N VAL A 229 -13.81 -2.52 -6.35
CA VAL A 229 -12.96 -2.46 -7.55
C VAL A 229 -12.32 -1.08 -7.61
N GLU A 230 -11.00 -1.04 -7.68
CA GLU A 230 -10.22 0.16 -7.97
C GLU A 230 -9.98 0.24 -9.48
N PHE A 231 -10.27 1.40 -10.05
CA PHE A 231 -10.07 1.66 -11.47
C PHE A 231 -9.34 2.98 -11.72
N LEU A 232 -8.76 3.10 -12.87
CA LEU A 232 -8.11 4.30 -13.39
C LEU A 232 -8.62 4.59 -14.79
N ALA A 233 -8.80 5.86 -15.12
CA ALA A 233 -9.15 6.28 -16.47
C ALA A 233 -8.25 7.43 -16.96
N GLY A 234 -8.11 7.57 -18.27
CA GLY A 234 -7.44 8.69 -18.90
C GLY A 234 -6.00 8.94 -18.44
N TRP A 235 -5.72 10.14 -18.00
CA TRP A 235 -4.38 10.52 -17.55
C TRP A 235 -3.88 9.71 -16.37
N ARG A 236 -4.76 9.29 -15.45
CA ARG A 236 -4.37 8.43 -14.32
C ARG A 236 -3.90 7.06 -14.81
N ALA A 237 -4.59 6.47 -15.79
CA ALA A 237 -4.22 5.21 -16.41
C ALA A 237 -2.86 5.32 -17.13
N LEU A 238 -2.65 6.42 -17.88
CA LEU A 238 -1.38 6.68 -18.55
C LEU A 238 -0.22 6.88 -17.57
N THR A 239 -0.45 7.56 -16.46
CA THR A 239 0.55 7.78 -15.41
C THR A 239 0.93 6.45 -14.74
N ASP A 240 -0.05 5.60 -14.42
CA ASP A 240 0.18 4.26 -13.86
C ASP A 240 0.96 3.36 -14.83
N TYR A 241 0.64 3.40 -16.13
CA TYR A 241 1.39 2.70 -17.16
C TYR A 241 2.84 3.18 -17.24
N ARG A 242 3.08 4.49 -17.28
CA ARG A 242 4.44 5.06 -17.36
C ARG A 242 5.31 4.61 -16.18
N TRP A 243 4.77 4.62 -14.98
CA TRP A 243 5.47 4.14 -13.79
C TRP A 243 5.81 2.65 -13.89
N LYS A 244 4.86 1.81 -14.27
CA LYS A 244 5.08 0.37 -14.47
C LYS A 244 6.07 0.09 -15.60
N HIS A 245 5.94 0.81 -16.72
CA HIS A 245 6.84 0.68 -17.86
C HIS A 245 8.28 1.03 -17.48
N ALA A 246 8.50 2.08 -16.70
CA ALA A 246 9.84 2.45 -16.24
C ALA A 246 10.49 1.32 -15.44
N ILE A 247 9.75 0.69 -14.50
CA ILE A 247 10.25 -0.46 -13.73
C ILE A 247 10.55 -1.65 -14.64
N VAL A 248 9.63 -1.99 -15.53
CA VAL A 248 9.82 -3.12 -16.47
C VAL A 248 11.06 -2.90 -17.33
N SER A 249 11.19 -1.73 -17.94
CA SER A 249 12.34 -1.38 -18.80
C SER A 249 13.66 -1.40 -18.04
N GLU A 250 13.70 -0.86 -16.82
CA GLU A 250 14.90 -0.85 -15.98
C GLU A 250 15.37 -2.28 -15.67
N TRP A 251 14.44 -3.14 -15.20
CA TRP A 251 14.80 -4.50 -14.82
C TRP A 251 15.09 -5.40 -16.02
N SER A 252 14.38 -5.21 -17.15
CA SER A 252 14.69 -5.90 -18.40
C SER A 252 16.11 -5.59 -18.87
N ALA A 253 16.52 -4.32 -18.82
CA ALA A 253 17.89 -3.91 -19.15
C ALA A 253 18.93 -4.51 -18.18
N ARG A 254 18.69 -4.47 -16.86
CA ARG A 254 19.59 -5.04 -15.84
C ARG A 254 19.80 -6.55 -16.01
N LEU A 255 18.73 -7.27 -16.35
CA LEU A 255 18.77 -8.72 -16.53
C LEU A 255 19.10 -9.14 -17.96
N THR A 256 19.25 -8.18 -18.88
CA THR A 256 19.55 -8.43 -20.31
C THR A 256 18.52 -9.36 -20.96
N VAL A 257 17.23 -9.07 -20.76
CA VAL A 257 16.09 -9.82 -21.30
C VAL A 257 15.05 -8.88 -21.92
N GLY A 258 14.19 -9.40 -22.78
CA GLY A 258 13.03 -8.65 -23.27
C GLY A 258 11.95 -8.48 -22.19
N ASP A 259 11.11 -7.45 -22.31
CA ASP A 259 10.04 -7.13 -21.34
C ASP A 259 9.14 -8.33 -21.04
N ARG A 260 8.79 -9.12 -22.06
CA ARG A 260 7.95 -10.33 -21.93
C ARG A 260 8.64 -11.49 -21.23
N GLU A 261 9.97 -11.48 -21.21
CA GLU A 261 10.80 -12.52 -20.59
C GLU A 261 11.16 -12.20 -19.15
N LEU A 262 10.88 -10.96 -18.68
CA LEU A 262 11.23 -10.48 -17.36
C LEU A 262 10.69 -11.38 -16.24
N GLY A 263 9.44 -11.82 -16.35
CA GLY A 263 8.82 -12.72 -15.36
C GLY A 263 9.62 -14.02 -15.19
N ALA A 264 9.94 -14.69 -16.31
CA ALA A 264 10.73 -15.93 -16.29
C ALA A 264 12.15 -15.71 -15.77
N ALA A 265 12.77 -14.57 -16.08
CA ALA A 265 14.09 -14.22 -15.56
C ALA A 265 14.09 -14.02 -14.05
N LEU A 266 13.07 -13.34 -13.50
CA LEU A 266 12.91 -13.14 -12.06
C LEU A 266 12.66 -14.47 -11.31
N GLU A 267 11.83 -15.36 -11.88
CA GLU A 267 11.61 -16.69 -11.31
C GLU A 267 12.90 -17.52 -11.29
N ARG A 268 13.70 -17.48 -12.35
CA ARG A 268 15.01 -18.11 -12.41
C ARG A 268 15.94 -17.58 -11.32
N LEU A 269 16.07 -16.26 -11.21
CA LEU A 269 16.91 -15.60 -10.22
C LEU A 269 16.48 -15.98 -8.78
N ALA A 270 15.19 -15.99 -8.49
CA ALA A 270 14.67 -16.38 -7.18
C ALA A 270 14.96 -17.87 -6.86
N ARG A 271 14.93 -18.74 -7.85
CA ARG A 271 15.29 -20.15 -7.70
C ARG A 271 16.78 -20.32 -7.44
N GLU A 272 17.62 -19.69 -8.24
CA GLU A 272 19.10 -19.71 -8.09
C GLU A 272 19.52 -19.17 -6.71
N ALA A 273 18.91 -18.08 -6.23
CA ALA A 273 19.19 -17.55 -4.89
C ALA A 273 18.87 -18.54 -3.78
N ARG A 274 17.74 -19.26 -3.86
CA ARG A 274 17.38 -20.32 -2.88
C ARG A 274 18.33 -21.51 -2.94
N GLU A 275 18.78 -21.90 -4.13
CA GLU A 275 19.75 -22.98 -4.31
C GLU A 275 21.12 -22.61 -3.73
N GLN A 276 21.58 -21.39 -3.98
CA GLN A 276 22.82 -20.86 -3.40
C GLN A 276 22.76 -20.78 -1.86
N GLU A 277 21.64 -20.34 -1.31
CA GLU A 277 21.45 -20.31 0.16
C GLU A 277 21.54 -21.71 0.75
N ARG A 278 20.87 -22.69 0.15
CA ARG A 278 20.96 -24.09 0.59
C ARG A 278 22.38 -24.66 0.49
N ALA A 279 23.07 -24.36 -0.63
CA ALA A 279 24.45 -24.79 -0.83
C ALA A 279 25.39 -24.16 0.20
N LEU A 280 25.20 -22.87 0.51
CA LEU A 280 25.97 -22.18 1.54
C LEU A 280 25.75 -22.78 2.94
N VAL A 281 24.50 -23.05 3.33
CA VAL A 281 24.18 -23.73 4.60
C VAL A 281 24.84 -25.11 4.67
N ALA A 282 24.75 -25.89 3.60
CA ALA A 282 25.40 -27.21 3.54
C ALA A 282 26.93 -27.12 3.60
N ALA A 283 27.54 -26.16 2.90
CA ALA A 283 28.98 -25.94 2.94
C ALA A 283 29.47 -25.52 4.32
N ARG A 284 28.73 -24.60 4.99
CA ARG A 284 29.03 -24.19 6.38
C ARG A 284 28.91 -25.34 7.35
N ALA A 285 27.87 -26.19 7.24
CA ALA A 285 27.73 -27.37 8.09
C ALA A 285 28.90 -28.33 7.90
N ARG A 286 29.37 -28.56 6.67
CA ARG A 286 30.56 -29.39 6.41
C ARG A 286 31.83 -28.81 7.01
N LEU A 287 32.05 -27.50 6.88
CA LEU A 287 33.21 -26.83 7.47
C LEU A 287 33.19 -26.95 9.00
N LEU A 288 32.05 -26.73 9.65
CA LEU A 288 31.90 -26.92 11.10
C LEU A 288 32.18 -28.36 11.54
N ALA A 289 31.77 -29.34 10.72
CA ALA A 289 32.06 -30.76 10.97
C ALA A 289 33.56 -31.09 10.91
N TYR A 290 34.31 -30.50 9.95
CA TYR A 290 35.77 -30.62 9.88
C TYR A 290 36.45 -29.90 11.05
N GLU A 291 36.02 -28.68 11.36
CA GLU A 291 36.55 -27.92 12.52
C GLU A 291 36.32 -28.68 13.82
N ALA A 292 35.16 -29.32 14.02
CA ALA A 292 34.88 -30.11 15.19
C ALA A 292 35.92 -31.23 15.38
N VAL A 293 36.28 -31.91 14.29
CA VAL A 293 37.34 -32.98 14.31
C VAL A 293 38.69 -32.36 14.71
N GLU A 294 39.11 -31.29 14.01
CA GLU A 294 40.38 -30.62 14.25
C GLU A 294 40.51 -30.14 15.73
N ARG A 295 39.45 -29.54 16.28
CA ARG A 295 39.43 -29.07 17.68
C ARG A 295 39.43 -30.20 18.68
N LEU A 296 38.78 -31.31 18.37
CA LEU A 296 38.83 -32.52 19.23
C LEU A 296 40.21 -33.20 19.22
N GLU A 297 40.86 -33.31 18.04
CA GLU A 297 42.20 -33.87 17.92
C GLU A 297 43.27 -33.02 18.59
N ALA A 298 43.17 -31.67 18.48
CA ALA A 298 44.11 -30.75 19.11
C ALA A 298 43.95 -30.64 20.63
N ALA A 299 42.84 -31.10 21.19
CA ALA A 299 42.59 -31.03 22.62
C ALA A 299 43.47 -32.00 23.42
N PRO A 300 44.04 -31.60 24.56
CA PRO A 300 44.89 -32.48 25.40
C PRO A 300 44.20 -33.76 25.81
N ALA A 301 44.94 -34.87 25.77
CA ALA A 301 44.44 -36.12 26.30
C ALA A 301 44.19 -36.01 27.82
N SER A 302 43.04 -36.46 28.29
CA SER A 302 42.68 -36.38 29.72
C SER A 302 42.16 -37.75 30.15
N PRO A 303 42.54 -38.25 31.35
CA PRO A 303 41.88 -39.37 31.95
C PRO A 303 40.39 -39.03 32.19
N GLY A 304 39.49 -39.72 31.52
CA GLY A 304 38.06 -39.51 31.60
C GLY A 304 37.52 -38.65 30.44
N ARG A 305 36.52 -37.80 30.70
CA ARG A 305 35.87 -36.98 29.68
C ARG A 305 36.76 -35.82 29.24
N LYS A 306 36.98 -35.68 27.93
CA LYS A 306 37.78 -34.58 27.35
C LYS A 306 37.08 -33.23 27.57
N ILE A 307 37.81 -32.22 28.03
CA ILE A 307 37.34 -30.85 28.19
C ILE A 307 38.02 -29.97 27.12
N VAL A 308 37.25 -29.31 26.28
CA VAL A 308 37.75 -28.46 25.20
C VAL A 308 37.32 -27.01 25.44
N ARG A 309 38.28 -26.07 25.48
CA ARG A 309 38.00 -24.64 25.53
C ARG A 309 38.15 -24.03 24.16
N LEU A 310 37.17 -23.18 23.76
CA LEU A 310 37.13 -22.50 22.48
C LEU A 310 36.96 -20.99 22.68
N ALA A 311 37.75 -20.20 21.96
CA ALA A 311 37.46 -18.79 21.72
C ALA A 311 36.64 -18.71 20.43
N VAL A 312 35.46 -18.06 20.50
CA VAL A 312 34.49 -18.01 19.38
C VAL A 312 34.14 -16.58 19.02
N SER A 313 35.01 -15.61 19.30
CA SER A 313 34.76 -14.20 19.02
C SER A 313 34.47 -13.92 17.55
N GLY A 314 33.44 -13.12 17.30
CA GLY A 314 33.01 -12.74 15.94
C GLY A 314 32.23 -13.80 15.17
N ARG A 315 31.85 -14.91 15.80
CA ARG A 315 31.02 -15.95 15.17
C ARG A 315 29.54 -15.73 15.41
N ASP A 316 28.77 -16.15 14.44
CA ASP A 316 27.30 -16.22 14.57
C ASP A 316 26.92 -17.20 15.69
N PRO A 317 26.03 -16.85 16.63
CA PRO A 317 25.62 -17.71 17.72
C PRO A 317 25.06 -19.09 17.27
N ASP A 318 24.43 -19.18 16.11
CA ASP A 318 23.92 -20.44 15.57
C ASP A 318 25.06 -21.34 15.06
N GLU A 319 26.09 -20.75 14.44
CA GLU A 319 27.31 -21.48 14.08
C GLU A 319 28.02 -22.03 15.29
N VAL A 320 28.14 -21.25 16.39
CA VAL A 320 28.72 -21.74 17.63
C VAL A 320 27.94 -22.89 18.19
N ARG A 321 26.62 -22.78 18.28
CA ARG A 321 25.73 -23.85 18.74
C ARG A 321 25.85 -25.12 17.88
N GLN A 322 25.99 -24.97 16.57
CA GLN A 322 26.18 -26.08 15.67
C GLN A 322 27.56 -26.75 15.86
N LEU A 323 28.63 -25.97 15.96
CA LEU A 323 29.98 -26.50 16.22
C LEU A 323 30.00 -27.32 17.52
N LEU A 324 29.45 -26.79 18.60
CA LEU A 324 29.38 -27.49 19.87
C LEU A 324 28.60 -28.80 19.76
N ARG A 325 27.49 -28.82 19.04
CA ARG A 325 26.70 -30.05 18.76
C ARG A 325 27.48 -31.07 17.94
N GLU A 326 28.22 -30.63 16.92
CA GLU A 326 29.07 -31.50 16.12
C GLU A 326 30.19 -32.16 16.98
N MET A 327 30.83 -31.38 17.86
CA MET A 327 31.87 -31.88 18.76
C MET A 327 31.29 -32.89 19.75
N THR A 328 30.23 -32.54 20.46
CA THR A 328 29.64 -33.39 21.51
C THR A 328 28.91 -34.62 20.96
N GLY A 329 28.54 -34.62 19.69
CA GLY A 329 27.97 -35.77 19.00
C GLY A 329 29.03 -36.79 18.49
N ARG A 330 30.31 -36.38 18.36
CA ARG A 330 31.38 -37.22 17.79
C ARG A 330 32.19 -37.98 18.86
N GLU A 331 32.46 -37.31 19.97
CA GLU A 331 33.32 -37.86 21.05
C GLU A 331 32.74 -37.47 22.42
N ALA A 332 33.00 -38.31 23.40
CA ALA A 332 32.63 -38.04 24.79
C ALA A 332 33.45 -36.82 25.32
N CYS A 333 32.90 -35.61 25.25
CA CYS A 333 33.56 -34.39 25.62
C CYS A 333 32.64 -33.37 26.31
N VAL A 334 33.25 -32.40 26.93
CA VAL A 334 32.62 -31.12 27.33
C VAL A 334 33.29 -30.01 26.55
N VAL A 335 32.52 -29.15 25.97
CA VAL A 335 33.01 -27.97 25.22
C VAL A 335 32.57 -26.71 25.96
N LEU A 336 33.55 -25.85 26.26
CA LEU A 336 33.39 -24.57 26.92
C LEU A 336 33.80 -23.49 25.93
N ALA A 337 32.86 -22.81 25.35
CA ALA A 337 33.10 -21.74 24.36
C ALA A 337 32.78 -20.38 24.95
N GLY A 338 33.61 -19.38 24.63
CA GLY A 338 33.46 -18.00 25.09
C GLY A 338 33.73 -16.99 23.97
N ASP A 339 32.94 -15.95 23.92
CA ASP A 339 33.11 -14.79 23.06
C ASP A 339 33.45 -13.56 23.92
N GLU A 340 34.71 -13.14 23.88
CA GLU A 340 35.18 -11.99 24.64
C GLU A 340 34.60 -10.66 24.17
N ALA A 341 34.26 -10.58 22.87
CA ALA A 341 33.69 -9.34 22.30
C ALA A 341 32.26 -9.08 22.80
N THR A 342 31.45 -10.13 22.97
CA THR A 342 30.05 -10.03 23.39
C THR A 342 29.80 -10.48 24.83
N GLY A 343 30.79 -11.06 25.50
CA GLY A 343 30.66 -11.64 26.85
C GLY A 343 29.83 -12.94 26.88
N ARG A 344 29.55 -13.55 25.74
CA ARG A 344 28.70 -14.76 25.66
C ARG A 344 29.50 -16.03 25.98
N LEU A 345 28.85 -16.91 26.73
CA LEU A 345 29.35 -18.24 27.06
C LEU A 345 28.40 -19.30 26.52
N TYR A 346 28.98 -20.41 26.01
CA TYR A 346 28.24 -21.56 25.51
C TYR A 346 28.93 -22.83 26.06
N PHE A 347 28.20 -23.60 26.86
CA PHE A 347 28.68 -24.86 27.43
C PHE A 347 27.85 -26.00 26.86
N ALA A 348 28.54 -27.02 26.36
CA ALA A 348 27.88 -28.21 25.83
C ALA A 348 28.62 -29.47 26.31
N ARG A 349 27.89 -30.55 26.49
CA ARG A 349 28.46 -31.88 26.77
C ARG A 349 27.80 -32.97 25.96
N SER A 350 28.55 -34.04 25.73
CA SER A 350 28.01 -35.29 25.21
C SER A 350 26.99 -35.93 26.18
N PRO A 351 25.98 -36.66 25.68
CA PRO A 351 25.06 -37.43 26.54
C PRO A 351 25.79 -38.35 27.52
N GLY A 352 25.19 -38.64 28.68
CA GLY A 352 25.75 -39.53 29.71
C GLY A 352 25.83 -38.88 31.09
N ASP A 353 26.49 -39.58 32.05
CA ASP A 353 26.61 -39.14 33.43
C ASP A 353 27.59 -38.01 33.59
N GLY A 354 27.33 -37.13 34.56
CA GLY A 354 28.15 -35.97 34.89
C GLY A 354 27.39 -34.71 35.16
N PRO A 355 28.05 -33.61 35.59
CA PRO A 355 27.37 -32.35 35.94
C PRO A 355 26.62 -31.76 34.77
N GLY A 356 25.39 -31.29 35.03
CA GLY A 356 24.54 -30.63 34.01
C GLY A 356 25.10 -29.25 33.66
N MET A 357 25.18 -28.92 32.37
CA MET A 357 25.73 -27.65 31.88
C MET A 357 24.94 -26.43 32.40
N ALA A 358 23.65 -26.56 32.65
CA ALA A 358 22.86 -25.52 33.27
C ALA A 358 23.34 -25.16 34.68
N ALA A 359 23.71 -26.15 35.50
CA ALA A 359 24.24 -25.93 36.85
C ALA A 359 25.64 -25.33 36.80
N VAL A 360 26.52 -25.85 35.93
CA VAL A 360 27.87 -25.35 35.75
C VAL A 360 27.88 -23.90 35.32
N ILE A 361 27.11 -23.53 34.30
CA ILE A 361 27.09 -22.15 33.80
C ILE A 361 26.47 -21.17 34.79
N ALA A 362 25.43 -21.58 35.52
CA ALA A 362 24.81 -20.76 36.57
C ALA A 362 25.81 -20.46 37.70
N GLN A 363 26.55 -21.48 38.18
CA GLN A 363 27.58 -21.34 39.19
C GLN A 363 28.70 -20.42 38.71
N VAL A 364 29.21 -20.63 37.49
CA VAL A 364 30.30 -19.83 36.91
C VAL A 364 29.90 -18.40 36.71
N CYS A 365 28.76 -18.15 36.03
CA CYS A 365 28.25 -16.80 35.80
C CYS A 365 28.01 -16.06 37.13
N GLY A 366 27.43 -16.74 38.13
CA GLY A 366 27.20 -16.15 39.45
C GLY A 366 28.48 -15.70 40.16
N SER A 367 29.62 -16.40 39.94
CA SER A 367 30.91 -16.06 40.56
C SER A 367 31.63 -14.88 39.87
N VAL A 368 31.29 -14.51 38.65
CA VAL A 368 31.90 -13.45 37.85
C VAL A 368 30.96 -12.33 37.46
N GLY A 369 29.79 -12.23 38.09
CA GLY A 369 28.85 -11.13 37.87
C GLY A 369 27.97 -11.26 36.60
N GLY A 370 27.68 -12.49 36.17
CA GLY A 370 26.87 -12.79 35.02
C GLY A 370 25.61 -13.59 35.32
N ARG A 371 24.89 -14.01 34.24
CA ARG A 371 23.72 -14.88 34.31
C ARG A 371 23.80 -15.94 33.21
N GLY A 372 23.36 -17.15 33.52
CA GLY A 372 23.30 -18.22 32.55
C GLY A 372 22.29 -19.29 32.95
N GLY A 373 21.92 -20.13 31.98
CA GLY A 373 20.99 -21.23 32.15
C GLY A 373 20.88 -22.09 30.89
N GLY A 374 20.15 -23.18 30.97
CA GLY A 374 19.97 -24.08 29.83
C GLY A 374 19.47 -25.46 30.28
N THR A 375 19.93 -26.51 29.60
CA THR A 375 19.62 -27.89 29.92
C THR A 375 20.82 -28.65 30.53
N GLY A 376 20.65 -29.95 30.77
CA GLY A 376 21.77 -30.79 31.20
C GLY A 376 22.88 -30.92 30.15
N GLU A 377 22.58 -30.83 28.88
CA GLU A 377 23.53 -31.01 27.78
C GLU A 377 24.04 -29.71 27.15
N PHE A 378 23.26 -28.67 27.20
CA PHE A 378 23.61 -27.37 26.61
C PHE A 378 23.13 -26.23 27.49
N ALA A 379 24.01 -25.25 27.71
CA ALA A 379 23.68 -24.02 28.43
C ALA A 379 24.39 -22.83 27.80
N GLN A 380 23.82 -21.65 27.98
CA GLN A 380 24.35 -20.38 27.52
C GLN A 380 24.26 -19.32 28.63
N GLY A 381 25.23 -18.39 28.64
CA GLY A 381 25.26 -17.32 29.62
C GLY A 381 25.90 -16.06 29.07
N ALA A 382 25.86 -15.02 29.88
CA ALA A 382 26.53 -13.76 29.60
C ALA A 382 27.24 -13.24 30.82
N VAL A 383 28.47 -12.78 30.60
CA VAL A 383 29.37 -12.17 31.62
C VAL A 383 30.00 -10.93 30.98
N PRO A 384 30.64 -10.02 31.73
CA PRO A 384 31.47 -8.98 31.10
C PRO A 384 32.57 -9.60 30.22
N GLY A 385 32.84 -9.01 29.04
CA GLY A 385 33.78 -9.58 28.07
C GLY A 385 35.16 -9.87 28.61
N GLU A 386 35.65 -8.98 29.44
CA GLU A 386 36.96 -9.06 30.11
C GLU A 386 37.14 -10.26 31.06
N VAL A 387 36.05 -10.84 31.56
CA VAL A 387 36.08 -12.00 32.46
C VAL A 387 35.77 -13.33 31.77
N VAL A 388 35.55 -13.35 30.45
CA VAL A 388 35.22 -14.57 29.69
C VAL A 388 36.31 -15.65 29.86
N ALA A 389 37.57 -15.30 29.69
CA ALA A 389 38.69 -16.24 29.89
C ALA A 389 38.72 -16.82 31.32
N GLN A 390 38.46 -16.00 32.34
CA GLN A 390 38.36 -16.41 33.73
C GLN A 390 37.14 -17.33 33.95
N ALA A 391 36.01 -17.01 33.35
CA ALA A 391 34.79 -17.85 33.42
C ALA A 391 35.02 -19.23 32.82
N LEU A 392 35.70 -19.34 31.66
CA LEU A 392 36.06 -20.61 31.05
C LEU A 392 37.01 -21.44 31.90
N ALA A 393 38.05 -20.80 32.52
CA ALA A 393 38.95 -21.47 33.44
C ALA A 393 38.21 -22.00 34.67
N ARG A 394 37.33 -21.18 35.25
CA ARG A 394 36.53 -21.59 36.42
C ARG A 394 35.57 -22.74 36.09
N ALA A 395 34.97 -22.73 34.88
CA ALA A 395 34.12 -23.84 34.42
C ALA A 395 34.93 -25.15 34.36
N GLU A 396 36.14 -25.11 33.86
CA GLU A 396 37.01 -26.29 33.80
C GLU A 396 37.38 -26.81 35.19
N GLU A 397 37.70 -25.92 36.17
CA GLU A 397 37.93 -26.31 37.56
C GLU A 397 36.72 -27.00 38.19
N VAL A 398 35.54 -26.46 38.03
CA VAL A 398 34.26 -27.07 38.50
C VAL A 398 34.05 -28.45 37.92
N LEU A 399 34.35 -28.64 36.63
CA LEU A 399 34.20 -29.92 35.96
C LEU A 399 35.27 -30.98 36.34
N ARG A 400 36.49 -30.54 36.74
CA ARG A 400 37.57 -31.45 37.21
C ARG A 400 37.42 -31.81 38.67
N GLY A 401 36.72 -31.03 39.47
CA GLY A 401 36.45 -31.30 40.88
C GLY A 401 35.15 -32.04 41.18
N ALA A 402 34.35 -32.31 40.15
CA ALA A 402 33.09 -33.06 40.22
C ALA A 402 33.26 -34.48 39.68
#